data_cf1c6ed39f78110e3329e4a2c605dc08
#
_entry.id   cf1c6ed39f78110e3329e4a2c605dc08
#
_cell.length_a   1.000
_cell.length_b   1.000
_cell.length_c   1.000
_cell.angle_alpha   90.00
_cell.angle_beta   90.00
_cell.angle_gamma   90.00
#
_symmetry.space_group_name_H-M   'P 1'
#
loop_
_entity.id
_entity.type
_entity.pdbx_description
1 polymer ?
#
loop_
_entity_poly.entity_id
_entity_poly.type
_entity_poly.pdbx_seq_one_letter_code
_entity_poly.pdbx_strand_id
1 'polypeptide(L)'
;MIIGCVLLALILLTAIYRKHVESNIIFHSFNEPVNIKIGTKLEERLIEFYHTENIDDNKVTHEYIYDQDIVNEVQPVTVRVHYQLFTFTNTYELLIVD
;
A
#
# COMPACT_ATOMS: atom_id res chain seq x y z
N MET A 1 34.41 16.71 -8.19
CA MET A 1 34.48 15.96 -6.93
C MET A 1 33.47 16.39 -5.91
N ILE A 2 33.32 17.69 -5.63
CA ILE A 2 32.31 18.19 -4.67
C ILE A 2 30.88 17.84 -5.11
N ILE A 3 30.58 17.94 -6.41
CA ILE A 3 29.27 17.62 -6.97
C ILE A 3 28.93 16.13 -6.77
N GLY A 4 29.92 15.23 -6.95
CA GLY A 4 29.73 13.81 -6.74
C GLY A 4 29.41 13.46 -5.28
N CYS A 5 30.08 14.13 -4.33
CA CYS A 5 29.81 13.94 -2.90
C CYS A 5 28.43 14.46 -2.50
N VAL A 6 27.98 15.59 -3.07
CA VAL A 6 26.65 16.14 -2.82
C VAL A 6 25.57 15.20 -3.36
N LEU A 7 25.74 14.68 -4.59
CA LEU A 7 24.80 13.73 -5.17
C LEU A 7 24.71 12.46 -4.35
N LEU A 8 25.84 11.92 -3.90
CA LEU A 8 25.85 10.73 -3.05
C LEU A 8 25.15 10.97 -1.73
N ALA A 9 25.39 12.13 -1.09
CA ALA A 9 24.71 12.50 0.14
C ALA A 9 23.20 12.61 -0.05
N LEU A 10 22.74 13.20 -1.16
CA LEU A 10 21.32 13.30 -1.48
C LEU A 10 20.67 11.92 -1.68
N ILE A 11 21.37 11.01 -2.38
CA ILE A 11 20.89 9.64 -2.57
C ILE A 11 20.78 8.92 -1.23
N LEU A 12 21.78 9.06 -0.36
CA LEU A 12 21.76 8.44 0.96
C LEU A 12 20.64 9.00 1.84
N LEU A 13 20.46 10.32 1.85
CA LEU A 13 19.38 10.96 2.61
C LEU A 13 18.01 10.52 2.12
N THR A 14 17.81 10.42 0.80
CA THR A 14 16.56 9.94 0.22
C THR A 14 16.31 8.49 0.61
N ALA A 15 17.33 7.63 0.59
CA ALA A 15 17.21 6.24 0.98
C ALA A 15 16.86 6.09 2.47
N ILE A 16 17.48 6.88 3.34
CA ILE A 16 17.20 6.89 4.77
C ILE A 16 15.77 7.36 5.03
N TYR A 17 15.34 8.43 4.35
CA TYR A 17 13.99 8.96 4.49
C TYR A 17 12.94 7.96 3.98
N ARG A 18 13.18 7.32 2.83
CA ARG A 18 12.31 6.29 2.31
C ARG A 18 12.14 5.14 3.30
N LYS A 19 13.23 4.69 3.89
CA LYS A 19 13.21 3.62 4.89
C LYS A 19 12.44 4.03 6.14
N HIS A 20 12.58 5.30 6.55
CA HIS A 20 11.81 5.85 7.67
C HIS A 20 10.31 5.81 7.36
N VAL A 21 9.89 6.26 6.18
CA VAL A 21 8.49 6.22 5.77
C VAL A 21 7.99 4.77 5.68
N GLU A 22 8.77 3.89 5.07
CA GLU A 22 8.42 2.46 4.93
C GLU A 22 8.18 1.80 6.28
N SER A 23 9.03 2.07 7.27
CA SER A 23 8.88 1.49 8.60
C SER A 23 7.71 2.06 9.40
N ASN A 24 7.13 3.17 8.95
CA ASN A 24 5.97 3.79 9.58
C ASN A 24 4.66 3.56 8.80
N ILE A 25 4.72 2.82 7.69
CA ILE A 25 3.54 2.30 6.99
C ILE A 25 3.48 0.80 7.30
N ILE A 26 2.56 0.42 8.18
CA ILE A 26 2.50 -0.93 8.71
C ILE A 26 1.34 -1.67 8.07
N PHE A 27 1.67 -2.61 7.17
CA PHE A 27 0.66 -3.45 6.52
C PHE A 27 0.22 -4.55 7.49
N HIS A 28 -1.10 -4.74 7.58
CA HIS A 28 -1.67 -5.78 8.41
C HIS A 28 -1.61 -7.12 7.69
N SER A 29 -1.70 -8.20 8.45
CA SER A 29 -1.77 -9.56 7.92
C SER A 29 -3.16 -10.12 8.16
N PHE A 30 -3.68 -10.87 7.18
CA PHE A 30 -4.97 -11.54 7.29
C PHE A 30 -4.79 -13.04 7.13
N ASN A 31 -5.49 -13.82 7.93
CA ASN A 31 -5.44 -15.29 7.89
C ASN A 31 -6.35 -15.88 6.82
N GLU A 32 -7.31 -15.09 6.35
CA GLU A 32 -8.32 -15.53 5.39
C GLU A 32 -8.44 -14.50 4.27
N PRO A 33 -8.93 -14.90 3.08
CA PRO A 33 -9.21 -13.94 2.03
C PRO A 33 -10.24 -12.89 2.47
N VAL A 34 -10.06 -11.67 1.99
CA VAL A 34 -11.04 -10.61 2.19
C VAL A 34 -12.24 -10.89 1.31
N ASN A 35 -13.44 -10.88 1.88
CA ASN A 35 -14.69 -11.15 1.16
C ASN A 35 -15.44 -9.86 0.89
N ILE A 36 -15.86 -9.67 -0.36
CA ILE A 36 -16.79 -8.59 -0.73
C ILE A 36 -17.89 -9.15 -1.61
N LYS A 37 -19.05 -8.52 -1.60
CA LYS A 37 -20.15 -8.90 -2.49
C LYS A 37 -19.95 -8.31 -3.87
N ILE A 38 -20.41 -9.05 -4.88
CA ILE A 38 -20.44 -8.55 -6.26
C ILE A 38 -21.18 -7.20 -6.31
N GLY A 39 -20.63 -6.25 -7.07
CA GLY A 39 -21.21 -4.92 -7.17
C GLY A 39 -20.77 -3.95 -6.07
N THR A 40 -20.11 -4.45 -5.01
CA THR A 40 -19.55 -3.62 -3.96
C THR A 40 -18.08 -3.32 -4.26
N LYS A 41 -17.69 -2.07 -4.12
CA LYS A 41 -16.27 -1.70 -4.28
C LYS A 41 -15.52 -1.96 -2.98
N LEU A 42 -14.27 -2.38 -3.10
CA LEU A 42 -13.43 -2.68 -1.94
C LEU A 42 -13.25 -1.45 -1.03
N GLU A 43 -13.17 -0.26 -1.62
CA GLU A 43 -13.03 1.01 -0.90
C GLU A 43 -14.23 1.30 0.01
N GLU A 44 -15.40 0.78 -0.33
CA GLU A 44 -16.63 0.98 0.45
C GLU A 44 -16.69 0.13 1.71
N ARG A 45 -15.84 -0.89 1.81
CA ARG A 45 -15.85 -1.84 2.93
C ARG A 45 -15.12 -1.34 4.17
N LEU A 46 -14.36 -0.26 4.08
CA LEU A 46 -13.58 0.29 5.19
C LEU A 46 -12.65 -0.75 5.84
N ILE A 47 -12.06 -1.61 5.03
CA ILE A 47 -11.11 -2.62 5.51
C ILE A 47 -9.76 -1.95 5.75
N GLU A 48 -9.22 -2.14 6.95
CA GLU A 48 -7.94 -1.56 7.32
C GLU A 48 -6.80 -2.49 6.93
N PHE A 49 -6.26 -2.30 5.72
CA PHE A 49 -5.12 -3.09 5.23
C PHE A 49 -3.80 -2.64 5.83
N TYR A 50 -3.70 -1.39 6.28
CA TYR A 50 -2.50 -0.82 6.84
C TYR A 50 -2.87 0.29 7.81
N HIS A 51 -1.90 0.68 8.63
CA HIS A 51 -1.99 1.92 9.38
C HIS A 51 -0.65 2.64 9.34
N THR A 52 -0.65 3.90 9.69
CA THR A 52 0.55 4.73 9.67
C THR A 52 0.87 5.23 11.06
N GLU A 53 2.17 5.38 11.33
CA GLU A 53 2.69 5.92 12.58
C GLU A 53 3.73 6.98 12.27
N ASN A 54 3.78 8.04 13.04
CA ASN A 54 4.84 9.07 12.99
C ASN A 54 5.04 9.71 11.61
N ILE A 55 4.05 9.68 10.74
CA ILE A 55 4.02 10.40 9.48
C ILE A 55 2.67 11.09 9.33
N ASP A 56 2.59 12.06 8.42
CA ASP A 56 1.37 12.85 8.21
C ASP A 56 0.33 12.04 7.40
N ASP A 57 -0.72 11.56 8.06
CA ASP A 57 -1.78 10.78 7.42
C ASP A 57 -2.48 11.54 6.29
N ASN A 58 -2.51 12.87 6.35
CA ASN A 58 -3.16 13.67 5.32
C ASN A 58 -2.42 13.62 3.98
N LYS A 59 -1.17 13.19 3.98
CA LYS A 59 -0.35 13.02 2.77
C LYS A 59 -0.33 11.59 2.27
N VAL A 60 -1.03 10.68 2.95
CA VAL A 60 -1.10 9.28 2.58
C VAL A 60 -2.35 9.04 1.75
N THR A 61 -2.17 8.42 0.60
CA THR A 61 -3.27 7.95 -0.26
C THR A 61 -3.04 6.49 -0.59
N HIS A 62 -4.08 5.80 -1.02
CA HIS A 62 -3.94 4.40 -1.40
C HIS A 62 -4.88 4.05 -2.55
N GLU A 63 -4.58 2.96 -3.22
CA GLU A 63 -5.42 2.40 -4.27
C GLU A 63 -5.39 0.87 -4.19
N TYR A 64 -6.45 0.25 -4.69
CA TYR A 64 -6.59 -1.20 -4.74
C TYR A 64 -6.68 -1.65 -6.18
N ILE A 65 -5.92 -2.69 -6.53
CA ILE A 65 -5.88 -3.22 -7.89
C ILE A 65 -6.31 -4.68 -7.84
N TYR A 66 -7.46 -4.98 -8.43
CA TYR A 66 -8.02 -6.32 -8.53
C TYR A 66 -8.96 -6.41 -9.72
N ASP A 67 -9.35 -7.62 -10.09
CA ASP A 67 -10.27 -7.86 -11.21
C ASP A 67 -11.69 -8.07 -10.69
N GLN A 68 -12.59 -7.13 -11.00
CA GLN A 68 -13.99 -7.18 -10.57
C GLN A 68 -14.78 -8.31 -11.25
N ASP A 69 -14.28 -8.85 -12.35
CA ASP A 69 -14.94 -9.90 -13.12
C ASP A 69 -14.65 -11.30 -12.61
N ILE A 70 -13.65 -11.45 -11.72
CA ILE A 70 -13.35 -12.74 -11.12
C ILE A 70 -14.21 -12.91 -9.87
N VAL A 71 -15.24 -13.74 -9.97
CA VAL A 71 -16.25 -13.96 -8.92
C VAL A 71 -16.17 -15.41 -8.44
N ASN A 72 -16.37 -15.62 -7.14
CA ASN A 72 -16.35 -16.94 -6.50
C ASN A 72 -15.00 -17.68 -6.63
N GLU A 73 -13.93 -16.95 -6.85
CA GLU A 73 -12.58 -17.48 -6.96
C GLU A 73 -11.61 -16.52 -6.27
N VAL A 74 -10.66 -17.07 -5.50
CA VAL A 74 -9.67 -16.27 -4.80
C VAL A 74 -8.72 -15.65 -5.83
N GLN A 75 -8.51 -14.34 -5.71
CA GLN A 75 -7.61 -13.58 -6.56
C GLN A 75 -6.70 -12.69 -5.71
N PRO A 76 -5.56 -12.25 -6.26
CA PRO A 76 -4.75 -11.27 -5.54
C PRO A 76 -5.37 -9.87 -5.64
N VAL A 77 -5.29 -9.12 -4.55
CA VAL A 77 -5.52 -7.69 -4.55
C VAL A 77 -4.24 -6.99 -4.13
N THR A 78 -3.80 -6.04 -4.95
CA THR A 78 -2.61 -5.25 -4.65
C THR A 78 -3.05 -3.94 -4.00
N VAL A 79 -2.55 -3.69 -2.80
CA VAL A 79 -2.78 -2.44 -2.07
C VAL A 79 -1.53 -1.58 -2.26
N ARG A 80 -1.69 -0.43 -2.91
CA ARG A 80 -0.63 0.55 -3.10
C ARG A 80 -0.86 1.73 -2.18
N VAL A 81 0.14 2.03 -1.38
CA VAL A 81 0.12 3.18 -0.49
C VAL A 81 1.12 4.20 -0.99
N HIS A 82 0.64 5.41 -1.22
CA HIS A 82 1.45 6.52 -1.71
C HIS A 82 1.68 7.53 -0.60
N TYR A 83 2.92 7.93 -0.44
CA TYR A 83 3.31 9.01 0.46
C TYR A 83 4.38 9.86 -0.23
N GLN A 84 4.03 11.09 -0.59
CA GLN A 84 4.91 11.98 -1.35
C GLN A 84 5.38 11.31 -2.65
N LEU A 85 6.69 11.12 -2.81
CA LEU A 85 7.29 10.49 -4.00
C LEU A 85 7.40 8.97 -3.87
N PHE A 86 7.00 8.40 -2.75
CA PHE A 86 7.19 6.99 -2.46
C PHE A 86 5.91 6.20 -2.65
N THR A 87 6.07 4.96 -3.10
CA THR A 87 4.97 4.01 -3.24
C THR A 87 5.39 2.70 -2.59
N PHE A 88 4.52 2.17 -1.73
CA PHE A 88 4.73 0.89 -1.06
C PHE A 88 3.55 0.00 -1.36
N THR A 89 3.81 -1.27 -1.63
CA THR A 89 2.78 -2.23 -2.03
C THR A 89 2.78 -3.45 -1.14
N ASN A 90 1.59 -4.02 -0.96
CA ASN A 90 1.43 -5.34 -0.40
C ASN A 90 0.28 -6.04 -1.12
N THR A 91 0.32 -7.36 -1.18
CA THR A 91 -0.68 -8.16 -1.89
C THR A 91 -1.42 -9.02 -0.88
N TYR A 92 -2.74 -9.05 -1.03
CA TYR A 92 -3.65 -9.84 -0.19
C TYR A 92 -4.49 -10.74 -1.08
N GLU A 93 -5.20 -11.68 -0.45
CA GLU A 93 -6.17 -12.51 -1.13
C GLU A 93 -7.56 -11.88 -1.04
N LEU A 94 -8.27 -11.88 -2.15
CA LEU A 94 -9.63 -11.33 -2.27
C LEU A 94 -10.56 -12.37 -2.84
N LEU A 95 -11.76 -12.44 -2.29
CA LEU A 95 -12.85 -13.27 -2.83
C LEU A 95 -14.08 -12.39 -3.03
N ILE A 96 -14.51 -12.26 -4.28
CA ILE A 96 -15.76 -11.59 -4.61
C ILE A 96 -16.86 -12.65 -4.65
N VAL A 97 -17.85 -12.52 -3.80
CA VAL A 97 -18.93 -13.49 -3.70
C VAL A 97 -20.21 -12.96 -4.34
N ASP A 98 -20.93 -13.86 -4.94
CA ASP A 98 -22.19 -13.59 -5.62
C ASP A 98 -23.34 -13.39 -4.61
#